data_c838fafe49dd133420526d540b242982
#
_entry.id   c838fafe49dd133420526d540b242982
#
_cell.length_a   1.000
_cell.length_b   1.000
_cell.length_c   1.000
_cell.angle_alpha   90.00
_cell.angle_beta   90.00
_cell.angle_gamma   90.00
#
_symmetry.space_group_name_H-M   'P 1'
#
loop_
_entity.id
_entity.type
_entity.pdbx_description
1 polymer ?
#
loop_
_entity_poly.entity_id
_entity_poly.type
_entity_poly.pdbx_seq_one_letter_code
_entity_poly.pdbx_strand_id
1 'polypeptide(L)'
;MDLDGGGYICAMITKEILAEARKLWDYHHLYHVPAPSDCILVLGSLDLRVANRGAELYLEGLAPYVIFSGGLGKVTKALFTESEADLFARIALDMGVPAEAIFIENQSTNTGENIQFTQRLLEDKGLHPQSFLLVQKPYMERRSYATFKKHWPDRELIVTSPQIPFEEYATAEMSMERVIELMVGDLQRIKIYPAKGFQIPMEIPEGVWAAYEKLVGWGFTGHLAE
;
A
#
# COMPACT_ATOMS: atom_id res chain seq x y z
N MET A 1 -6.78 37.54 -27.14
CA MET A 1 -5.74 36.57 -26.75
C MET A 1 -6.17 36.00 -25.42
N ASP A 2 -7.04 35.00 -25.52
CA ASP A 2 -7.62 34.38 -24.37
C ASP A 2 -6.63 33.36 -23.80
N LEU A 3 -6.23 33.58 -22.56
CA LEU A 3 -5.44 32.63 -21.78
C LEU A 3 -6.45 31.71 -21.11
N ASP A 4 -6.59 30.52 -21.69
CA ASP A 4 -7.32 29.42 -21.08
C ASP A 4 -6.65 29.05 -19.76
N GLY A 5 -7.16 29.59 -18.68
CA GLY A 5 -6.89 29.16 -17.33
C GLY A 5 -7.61 27.85 -17.09
N GLY A 6 -6.89 26.73 -17.19
CA GLY A 6 -7.34 25.44 -16.69
C GLY A 6 -7.56 25.54 -15.18
N GLY A 7 -8.75 26.00 -14.77
CA GLY A 7 -9.16 26.05 -13.39
C GLY A 7 -9.34 24.61 -12.88
N TYR A 8 -8.44 24.14 -12.05
CA TYR A 8 -8.73 23.00 -11.17
C TYR A 8 -9.90 23.45 -10.28
N ILE A 9 -11.10 22.99 -10.60
CA ILE A 9 -12.23 23.09 -9.71
C ILE A 9 -11.89 22.17 -8.54
N CYS A 10 -11.45 22.75 -7.43
CA CYS A 10 -11.41 22.07 -6.15
C CYS A 10 -12.86 21.68 -5.83
N ALA A 11 -13.27 20.51 -6.24
CA ALA A 11 -14.60 20.01 -6.00
C ALA A 11 -14.76 19.89 -4.48
N MET A 12 -15.65 20.70 -3.89
CA MET A 12 -15.98 20.51 -2.47
C MET A 12 -16.43 19.07 -2.28
N ILE A 13 -15.70 18.31 -1.45
CA ILE A 13 -16.01 16.92 -1.15
C ILE A 13 -17.37 16.88 -0.45
N THR A 14 -18.38 16.41 -1.18
CA THR A 14 -19.76 16.28 -0.69
C THR A 14 -19.95 14.99 0.11
N LYS A 15 -21.05 14.92 0.86
CA LYS A 15 -21.46 13.68 1.55
C LYS A 15 -21.65 12.52 0.57
N GLU A 16 -22.12 12.80 -0.63
CA GLU A 16 -22.34 11.78 -1.67
C GLU A 16 -20.99 11.24 -2.17
N ILE A 17 -20.01 12.10 -2.44
CA ILE A 17 -18.65 11.70 -2.81
C ILE A 17 -18.04 10.80 -1.71
N LEU A 18 -18.16 11.19 -0.44
CA LEU A 18 -17.65 10.40 0.68
C LEU A 18 -18.35 9.05 0.79
N ALA A 19 -19.65 8.98 0.53
CA ALA A 19 -20.40 7.72 0.58
C ALA A 19 -19.94 6.73 -0.52
N GLU A 20 -19.67 7.21 -1.74
CA GLU A 20 -19.14 6.36 -2.79
C GLU A 20 -17.67 5.99 -2.54
N ALA A 21 -16.85 6.93 -2.07
CA ALA A 21 -15.46 6.68 -1.70
C ALA A 21 -15.34 5.65 -0.56
N ARG A 22 -16.27 5.66 0.40
CA ARG A 22 -16.32 4.68 1.49
C ARG A 22 -16.50 3.26 0.98
N LYS A 23 -17.28 3.04 -0.09
CA LYS A 23 -17.41 1.70 -0.70
C LYS A 23 -16.09 1.19 -1.25
N LEU A 24 -15.28 2.07 -1.85
CA LEU A 24 -13.93 1.71 -2.32
C LEU A 24 -13.01 1.42 -1.13
N TRP A 25 -13.04 2.26 -0.11
CA TRP A 25 -12.26 2.06 1.10
C TRP A 25 -12.53 0.70 1.73
N ASP A 26 -13.80 0.37 1.96
CA ASP A 26 -14.22 -0.89 2.57
C ASP A 26 -13.86 -2.10 1.67
N TYR A 27 -13.93 -1.94 0.34
CA TYR A 27 -13.48 -2.98 -0.59
C TYR A 27 -11.97 -3.19 -0.56
N HIS A 28 -11.19 -2.13 -0.48
CA HIS A 28 -9.74 -2.24 -0.44
C HIS A 28 -9.23 -2.95 0.81
N HIS A 29 -9.91 -2.81 1.94
CA HIS A 29 -9.60 -3.51 3.16
C HIS A 29 -9.91 -5.02 3.05
N LEU A 30 -9.04 -5.83 3.60
CA LEU A 30 -9.24 -7.27 3.69
C LEU A 30 -9.78 -7.69 5.07
N TYR A 31 -9.68 -6.79 6.05
CA TYR A 31 -10.12 -7.03 7.44
C TYR A 31 -9.49 -8.28 8.06
N HIS A 32 -8.28 -8.64 7.63
CA HIS A 32 -7.54 -9.73 8.26
C HIS A 32 -7.14 -9.34 9.68
N VAL A 33 -7.26 -10.29 10.58
CA VAL A 33 -6.78 -10.13 11.96
C VAL A 33 -5.32 -10.53 11.99
N PRO A 34 -4.39 -9.65 12.42
CA PRO A 34 -2.99 -10.00 12.60
C PRO A 34 -2.82 -11.20 13.54
N ALA A 35 -1.97 -12.15 13.16
CA ALA A 35 -1.65 -13.33 13.93
C ALA A 35 -0.16 -13.65 13.81
N PRO A 36 0.43 -14.41 14.74
CA PRO A 36 1.83 -14.82 14.65
C PRO A 36 2.18 -15.40 13.29
N SER A 37 3.27 -14.92 12.71
CA SER A 37 3.76 -15.29 11.38
C SER A 37 5.28 -15.39 11.40
N ASP A 38 5.87 -16.00 10.38
CA ASP A 38 7.34 -16.16 10.32
C ASP A 38 8.05 -14.85 9.98
N CYS A 39 7.36 -13.91 9.33
CA CYS A 39 7.96 -12.67 8.85
C CYS A 39 6.93 -11.54 8.77
N ILE A 40 7.33 -10.33 9.17
CA ILE A 40 6.62 -9.10 8.82
C ILE A 40 7.29 -8.51 7.58
N LEU A 41 6.52 -8.26 6.52
CA LEU A 41 6.98 -7.59 5.31
C LEU A 41 6.26 -6.26 5.16
N VAL A 42 7.01 -5.17 5.24
CA VAL A 42 6.49 -3.81 5.13
C VAL A 42 6.90 -3.24 3.77
N LEU A 43 5.92 -2.92 2.94
CA LEU A 43 6.18 -2.36 1.61
C LEU A 43 6.31 -0.85 1.67
N GLY A 44 7.28 -0.30 0.97
CA GLY A 44 7.60 1.10 0.91
C GLY A 44 6.41 2.00 0.53
N SER A 45 6.38 3.18 1.11
CA SER A 45 5.31 4.16 0.96
C SER A 45 5.77 5.54 1.41
N LEU A 46 5.15 6.58 0.84
CA LEU A 46 5.23 7.95 1.36
C LEU A 46 4.54 8.13 2.71
N ASP A 47 3.65 7.22 3.09
CA ASP A 47 2.94 7.25 4.36
C ASP A 47 3.75 6.52 5.44
N LEU A 48 4.42 7.29 6.29
CA LEU A 48 5.30 6.76 7.34
C LEU A 48 4.56 5.97 8.42
N ARG A 49 3.23 6.12 8.53
CA ARG A 49 2.41 5.31 9.45
C ARG A 49 2.47 3.82 9.13
N VAL A 50 2.82 3.48 7.89
CA VAL A 50 3.05 2.08 7.47
C VAL A 50 4.28 1.49 8.16
N ALA A 51 5.36 2.28 8.30
CA ALA A 51 6.54 1.85 9.06
C ALA A 51 6.23 1.65 10.54
N ASN A 52 5.50 2.61 11.15
CA ASN A 52 5.08 2.50 12.53
C ASN A 52 4.30 1.21 12.77
N ARG A 53 3.32 0.91 11.88
CA ARG A 53 2.52 -0.32 11.99
C ARG A 53 3.38 -1.58 11.91
N GLY A 54 4.37 -1.63 11.03
CA GLY A 54 5.32 -2.74 10.94
C GLY A 54 6.13 -2.93 12.23
N ALA A 55 6.61 -1.84 12.80
CA ALA A 55 7.36 -1.85 14.06
C ALA A 55 6.47 -2.28 15.26
N GLU A 56 5.23 -1.76 15.34
CA GLU A 56 4.25 -2.18 16.35
C GLU A 56 4.04 -3.69 16.35
N LEU A 57 3.76 -4.28 15.19
CA LEU A 57 3.54 -5.73 15.04
C LEU A 57 4.74 -6.55 15.48
N TYR A 58 5.97 -6.07 15.22
CA TYR A 58 7.18 -6.71 15.74
C TYR A 58 7.26 -6.63 17.26
N LEU A 59 7.02 -5.45 17.83
CA LEU A 59 7.06 -5.23 19.27
C LEU A 59 5.94 -5.97 20.02
N GLU A 60 4.82 -6.24 19.35
CA GLU A 60 3.75 -7.12 19.81
C GLU A 60 4.17 -8.62 19.77
N GLY A 61 5.34 -8.94 19.21
CA GLY A 61 5.87 -10.31 19.15
C GLY A 61 5.24 -11.18 18.04
N LEU A 62 4.66 -10.57 17.01
CA LEU A 62 3.95 -11.31 15.96
C LEU A 62 4.88 -11.90 14.89
N ALA A 63 6.17 -11.57 14.89
CA ALA A 63 7.17 -12.25 14.06
C ALA A 63 8.58 -12.06 14.63
N PRO A 64 9.51 -12.96 14.35
CA PRO A 64 10.89 -12.86 14.83
C PRO A 64 11.73 -11.77 14.14
N TYR A 65 11.31 -11.29 12.98
CA TYR A 65 11.99 -10.22 12.23
C TYR A 65 11.03 -9.47 11.31
N VAL A 66 11.47 -8.28 10.90
CA VAL A 66 10.76 -7.42 9.96
C VAL A 66 11.64 -7.08 8.77
N ILE A 67 11.06 -7.11 7.57
CA ILE A 67 11.67 -6.68 6.33
C ILE A 67 10.99 -5.39 5.88
N PHE A 68 11.77 -4.35 5.65
CA PHE A 68 11.33 -3.15 4.96
C PHE A 68 11.81 -3.24 3.50
N SER A 69 10.87 -3.15 2.55
CA SER A 69 11.17 -3.26 1.13
C SER A 69 10.62 -2.06 0.38
N GLY A 70 11.50 -1.31 -0.25
CA GLY A 70 11.18 -0.11 -1.04
C GLY A 70 12.40 0.74 -1.32
N GLY A 71 12.77 0.88 -2.58
CA GLY A 71 13.82 1.77 -3.03
C GLY A 71 13.31 3.19 -3.27
N LEU A 72 13.99 3.93 -4.14
CA LEU A 72 13.55 5.24 -4.61
C LEU A 72 12.60 5.05 -5.81
N GLY A 73 11.32 5.04 -5.58
CA GLY A 73 10.30 5.02 -6.62
C GLY A 73 10.27 6.30 -7.46
N LYS A 74 9.50 6.29 -8.56
CA LYS A 74 9.41 7.44 -9.48
C LYS A 74 9.01 8.76 -8.80
N VAL A 75 8.16 8.69 -7.78
CA VAL A 75 7.68 9.85 -7.03
C VAL A 75 8.63 10.21 -5.88
N THR A 76 9.21 9.23 -5.23
CA THR A 76 10.06 9.40 -4.04
C THR A 76 11.43 9.97 -4.35
N LYS A 77 11.99 9.72 -5.55
CA LYS A 77 13.28 10.32 -6.01
C LYS A 77 13.32 11.85 -5.96
N ALA A 78 12.17 12.50 -6.07
CA ALA A 78 12.08 13.97 -6.03
C ALA A 78 11.95 14.52 -4.59
N LEU A 79 11.60 13.66 -3.62
CA LEU A 79 11.24 14.08 -2.26
C LEU A 79 12.23 13.58 -1.19
N PHE A 80 12.92 12.46 -1.44
CA PHE A 80 13.80 11.83 -0.46
C PHE A 80 15.21 11.63 -1.01
N THR A 81 16.19 11.75 -0.10
CA THR A 81 17.61 11.48 -0.36
C THR A 81 17.99 10.03 -0.01
N GLU A 82 17.12 9.30 0.68
CA GLU A 82 17.27 7.91 1.08
C GLU A 82 16.09 7.06 0.58
N SER A 83 16.26 5.74 0.55
CA SER A 83 15.19 4.82 0.14
C SER A 83 14.05 4.79 1.16
N GLU A 84 12.85 4.38 0.70
CA GLU A 84 11.71 4.20 1.60
C GLU A 84 12.01 3.13 2.68
N ALA A 85 12.69 2.06 2.30
CA ALA A 85 13.07 0.99 3.23
C ALA A 85 14.08 1.44 4.29
N ASP A 86 15.08 2.26 3.93
CA ASP A 86 16.06 2.80 4.88
C ASP A 86 15.37 3.76 5.87
N LEU A 87 14.49 4.63 5.38
CA LEU A 87 13.68 5.51 6.23
C LEU A 87 12.80 4.72 7.19
N PHE A 88 12.12 3.68 6.71
CA PHE A 88 11.26 2.83 7.52
C PHE A 88 12.06 2.06 8.59
N ALA A 89 13.24 1.55 8.24
CA ALA A 89 14.13 0.87 9.18
C ALA A 89 14.57 1.82 10.32
N ARG A 90 14.89 3.08 9.99
CA ARG A 90 15.23 4.09 10.99
C ARG A 90 14.07 4.35 11.95
N ILE A 91 12.85 4.50 11.44
CA ILE A 91 11.64 4.66 12.27
C ILE A 91 11.48 3.46 13.22
N ALA A 92 11.65 2.24 12.73
CA ALA A 92 11.53 1.04 13.54
C ALA A 92 12.62 0.96 14.63
N LEU A 93 13.86 1.34 14.32
CA LEU A 93 14.94 1.46 15.30
C LEU A 93 14.61 2.48 16.40
N ASP A 94 14.11 3.65 16.02
CA ASP A 94 13.69 4.70 16.96
C ASP A 94 12.54 4.25 17.86
N MET A 95 11.68 3.34 17.38
CA MET A 95 10.61 2.72 18.17
C MET A 95 11.09 1.57 19.07
N GLY A 96 12.35 1.12 18.95
CA GLY A 96 12.95 0.09 19.79
C GLY A 96 13.01 -1.30 19.16
N VAL A 97 12.77 -1.44 17.87
CA VAL A 97 13.03 -2.71 17.15
C VAL A 97 14.54 -2.93 17.07
N PRO A 98 15.07 -4.08 17.52
CA PRO A 98 16.52 -4.36 17.46
C PRO A 98 17.04 -4.39 16.02
N ALA A 99 18.22 -3.84 15.79
CA ALA A 99 18.82 -3.77 14.45
C ALA A 99 19.02 -5.16 13.80
N GLU A 100 19.33 -6.18 14.60
CA GLU A 100 19.50 -7.56 14.16
C GLU A 100 18.18 -8.21 13.68
N ALA A 101 17.04 -7.67 14.05
CA ALA A 101 15.73 -8.11 13.61
C ALA A 101 15.23 -7.39 12.36
N ILE A 102 15.95 -6.38 11.87
CA ILE A 102 15.56 -5.58 10.72
C ILE A 102 16.34 -6.01 9.48
N PHE A 103 15.62 -6.33 8.41
CA PHE A 103 16.21 -6.53 7.09
C PHE A 103 15.72 -5.45 6.13
N ILE A 104 16.59 -5.01 5.23
CA ILE A 104 16.33 -3.91 4.30
C ILE A 104 16.52 -4.41 2.88
N GLU A 105 15.49 -4.20 2.05
CA GLU A 105 15.53 -4.30 0.60
C GLU A 105 15.25 -2.91 0.02
N ASN A 106 16.23 -2.25 -0.55
CA ASN A 106 16.16 -0.84 -0.95
C ASN A 106 16.38 -0.59 -2.45
N GLN A 107 16.20 -1.61 -3.29
CA GLN A 107 16.40 -1.51 -4.73
C GLN A 107 15.11 -1.48 -5.54
N SER A 108 14.01 -1.99 -4.97
CA SER A 108 12.72 -2.10 -5.64
C SER A 108 12.10 -0.73 -5.96
N THR A 109 11.38 -0.64 -7.06
CA THR A 109 10.74 0.60 -7.54
C THR A 109 9.22 0.49 -7.67
N ASN A 110 8.67 -0.69 -7.43
CA ASN A 110 7.24 -0.97 -7.51
C ASN A 110 6.87 -2.19 -6.65
N THR A 111 5.57 -2.39 -6.40
CA THR A 111 5.05 -3.45 -5.53
C THR A 111 5.46 -4.87 -5.96
N GLY A 112 5.57 -5.14 -7.26
CA GLY A 112 6.01 -6.45 -7.76
C GLY A 112 7.48 -6.70 -7.44
N GLU A 113 8.33 -5.71 -7.67
CA GLU A 113 9.75 -5.77 -7.32
C GLU A 113 9.97 -5.89 -5.82
N ASN A 114 9.17 -5.19 -4.99
CA ASN A 114 9.24 -5.35 -3.54
C ASN A 114 9.13 -6.84 -3.14
N ILE A 115 8.18 -7.56 -3.71
CA ILE A 115 7.99 -8.98 -3.40
C ILE A 115 9.15 -9.83 -3.96
N GLN A 116 9.53 -9.63 -5.22
CA GLN A 116 10.57 -10.41 -5.88
C GLN A 116 11.95 -10.19 -5.26
N PHE A 117 12.28 -8.94 -4.90
CA PHE A 117 13.59 -8.64 -4.31
C PHE A 117 13.65 -9.07 -2.84
N THR A 118 12.51 -9.03 -2.12
CA THR A 118 12.39 -9.65 -0.80
C THR A 118 12.63 -11.17 -0.88
N GLN A 119 12.14 -11.87 -1.91
CA GLN A 119 12.43 -13.29 -2.12
C GLN A 119 13.93 -13.54 -2.23
N ARG A 120 14.63 -12.76 -3.06
CA ARG A 120 16.09 -12.86 -3.23
C ARG A 120 16.84 -12.57 -1.92
N LEU A 121 16.45 -11.51 -1.20
CA LEU A 121 17.03 -11.16 0.08
C LEU A 121 16.92 -12.31 1.09
N LEU A 122 15.77 -12.97 1.15
CA LEU A 122 15.54 -14.11 2.03
C LEU A 122 16.35 -15.33 1.61
N GLU A 123 16.43 -15.64 0.32
CA GLU A 123 17.28 -16.71 -0.23
C GLU A 123 18.76 -16.47 0.12
N ASP A 124 19.27 -15.26 -0.09
CA ASP A 124 20.66 -14.89 0.23
C ASP A 124 20.97 -15.02 1.73
N LYS A 125 19.99 -14.86 2.59
CA LYS A 125 20.10 -15.02 4.04
C LYS A 125 19.83 -16.45 4.53
N GLY A 126 19.43 -17.36 3.65
CA GLY A 126 19.05 -18.73 4.02
C GLY A 126 17.75 -18.80 4.85
N LEU A 127 16.87 -17.81 4.72
CA LEU A 127 15.60 -17.73 5.44
C LEU A 127 14.45 -18.17 4.53
N HIS A 128 13.57 -19.04 5.06
CA HIS A 128 12.49 -19.63 4.27
C HIS A 128 11.12 -19.52 4.99
N PRO A 129 10.62 -18.29 5.25
CA PRO A 129 9.34 -18.10 5.91
C PRO A 129 8.20 -18.70 5.10
N GLN A 130 7.24 -19.32 5.78
CA GLN A 130 6.05 -19.91 5.19
C GLN A 130 4.83 -19.00 5.33
N SER A 131 4.85 -18.11 6.33
CA SER A 131 3.78 -17.19 6.66
C SER A 131 4.27 -15.74 6.78
N PHE A 132 3.45 -14.81 6.31
CA PHE A 132 3.78 -13.37 6.25
C PHE A 132 2.66 -12.51 6.82
N LEU A 133 3.06 -11.51 7.64
CA LEU A 133 2.29 -10.32 7.89
C LEU A 133 2.74 -9.22 6.93
N LEU A 134 1.94 -8.95 5.90
CA LEU A 134 2.22 -7.88 4.94
C LEU A 134 1.59 -6.57 5.41
N VAL A 135 2.39 -5.51 5.45
CA VAL A 135 1.92 -4.19 5.88
C VAL A 135 2.01 -3.19 4.72
N GLN A 136 0.90 -2.51 4.45
CA GLN A 136 0.82 -1.41 3.48
C GLN A 136 -0.29 -0.43 3.90
N LYS A 137 -0.53 0.63 3.12
CA LYS A 137 -1.64 1.58 3.34
C LYS A 137 -2.99 0.88 3.29
N PRO A 138 -4.01 1.35 4.02
CA PRO A 138 -5.34 0.74 4.05
C PRO A 138 -5.91 0.46 2.66
N TYR A 139 -5.91 1.44 1.79
CA TYR A 139 -6.44 1.31 0.42
C TYR A 139 -5.54 0.50 -0.54
N MET A 140 -4.41 0.00 -0.05
CA MET A 140 -3.48 -0.86 -0.78
C MET A 140 -3.54 -2.33 -0.36
N GLU A 141 -4.26 -2.69 0.72
CA GLU A 141 -4.26 -4.07 1.25
C GLU A 141 -4.62 -5.10 0.17
N ARG A 142 -5.76 -4.93 -0.50
CA ARG A 142 -6.23 -5.87 -1.53
C ARG A 142 -5.29 -5.94 -2.73
N ARG A 143 -4.76 -4.80 -3.17
CA ARG A 143 -3.82 -4.74 -4.28
C ARG A 143 -2.50 -5.42 -3.93
N SER A 144 -1.98 -5.19 -2.72
CA SER A 144 -0.75 -5.81 -2.22
C SER A 144 -0.92 -7.33 -2.06
N TYR A 145 -2.07 -7.77 -1.54
CA TYR A 145 -2.43 -9.19 -1.50
C TYR A 145 -2.40 -9.84 -2.88
N ALA A 146 -3.07 -9.22 -3.85
CA ALA A 146 -3.15 -9.76 -5.21
C ALA A 146 -1.78 -9.82 -5.90
N THR A 147 -0.91 -8.84 -5.65
CA THR A 147 0.47 -8.83 -6.15
C THR A 147 1.32 -9.90 -5.45
N PHE A 148 1.24 -10.00 -4.13
CA PHE A 148 2.00 -11.00 -3.37
C PHE A 148 1.63 -12.42 -3.82
N LYS A 149 0.35 -12.74 -3.89
CA LYS A 149 -0.14 -14.06 -4.31
C LYS A 149 0.18 -14.41 -5.77
N LYS A 150 0.43 -13.40 -6.61
CA LYS A 150 0.93 -13.63 -7.98
C LYS A 150 2.37 -14.13 -7.99
N HIS A 151 3.23 -13.58 -7.14
CA HIS A 151 4.66 -13.90 -7.11
C HIS A 151 4.99 -15.02 -6.12
N TRP A 152 4.16 -15.21 -5.10
CA TRP A 152 4.39 -16.16 -4.01
C TRP A 152 3.08 -16.86 -3.59
N PRO A 153 2.49 -17.68 -4.47
CA PRO A 153 1.15 -18.24 -4.28
C PRO A 153 1.04 -19.18 -3.06
N ASP A 154 2.10 -19.94 -2.76
CA ASP A 154 2.10 -21.01 -1.77
C ASP A 154 2.35 -20.52 -0.33
N ARG A 155 2.63 -19.24 -0.12
CA ARG A 155 2.87 -18.69 1.22
C ARG A 155 1.57 -18.24 1.87
N GLU A 156 1.44 -18.51 3.17
CA GLU A 156 0.35 -17.94 3.96
C GLU A 156 0.52 -16.42 4.06
N LEU A 157 -0.57 -15.68 3.98
CA LEU A 157 -0.54 -14.24 3.92
C LEU A 157 -1.69 -13.62 4.69
N ILE A 158 -1.34 -12.84 5.69
CA ILE A 158 -2.21 -11.89 6.37
C ILE A 158 -1.78 -10.49 5.94
N VAL A 159 -2.72 -9.64 5.51
CA VAL A 159 -2.43 -8.25 5.15
C VAL A 159 -3.06 -7.34 6.17
N THR A 160 -2.33 -6.32 6.58
CA THR A 160 -2.80 -5.29 7.51
C THR A 160 -2.24 -3.92 7.14
N SER A 161 -2.76 -2.90 7.78
CA SER A 161 -2.41 -1.50 7.56
C SER A 161 -2.45 -0.71 8.87
N PRO A 162 -2.03 0.55 8.89
CA PRO A 162 -2.35 1.45 10.00
C PRO A 162 -3.86 1.47 10.26
N GLN A 163 -4.27 1.24 11.49
CA GLN A 163 -5.67 1.09 11.91
C GLN A 163 -6.33 2.46 12.09
N ILE A 164 -6.49 3.19 10.99
CA ILE A 164 -7.03 4.55 10.96
C ILE A 164 -8.34 4.55 10.17
N PRO A 165 -9.45 5.07 10.73
CA PRO A 165 -10.72 5.19 10.02
C PRO A 165 -10.61 6.05 8.75
N PHE A 166 -11.47 5.79 7.76
CA PHE A 166 -11.50 6.53 6.50
C PHE A 166 -11.60 8.04 6.72
N GLU A 167 -12.47 8.47 7.61
CA GLU A 167 -12.74 9.88 7.90
C GLU A 167 -11.54 10.62 8.52
N GLU A 168 -10.64 9.87 9.16
CA GLU A 168 -9.45 10.39 9.85
C GLU A 168 -8.16 10.16 9.05
N TYR A 169 -8.26 9.49 7.89
CA TYR A 169 -7.07 9.07 7.16
C TYR A 169 -6.34 10.22 6.47
N ALA A 170 -7.06 11.25 6.01
CA ALA A 170 -6.48 12.44 5.39
C ALA A 170 -5.62 13.23 6.39
N THR A 171 -4.55 13.84 5.89
CA THR A 171 -3.65 14.71 6.66
C THR A 171 -3.48 16.07 5.97
N ALA A 172 -2.72 16.98 6.57
CA ALA A 172 -2.38 18.25 5.95
C ALA A 172 -1.59 18.08 4.63
N GLU A 173 -0.76 17.03 4.55
CA GLU A 173 0.07 16.70 3.38
C GLU A 173 -0.66 15.84 2.35
N MET A 174 -1.72 15.16 2.75
CA MET A 174 -2.51 14.27 1.89
C MET A 174 -4.00 14.51 2.07
N SER A 175 -4.56 15.36 1.23
CA SER A 175 -5.99 15.70 1.26
C SER A 175 -6.90 14.50 1.02
N MET A 176 -8.16 14.54 1.48
CA MET A 176 -9.16 13.52 1.20
C MET A 176 -9.39 13.33 -0.30
N GLU A 177 -9.35 14.40 -1.09
CA GLU A 177 -9.42 14.32 -2.55
C GLU A 177 -8.30 13.42 -3.10
N ARG A 178 -7.06 13.62 -2.63
CA ARG A 178 -5.92 12.79 -3.03
C ARG A 178 -6.07 11.33 -2.59
N VAL A 179 -6.59 11.08 -1.40
CA VAL A 179 -6.89 9.72 -0.92
C VAL A 179 -7.90 9.03 -1.86
N ILE A 180 -8.96 9.73 -2.24
CA ILE A 180 -9.97 9.19 -3.16
C ILE A 180 -9.37 8.88 -4.54
N GLU A 181 -8.57 9.77 -5.10
CA GLU A 181 -7.86 9.53 -6.37
C GLU A 181 -6.98 8.28 -6.32
N LEU A 182 -6.24 8.11 -5.22
CA LEU A 182 -5.38 6.93 -5.01
C LEU A 182 -6.21 5.65 -4.95
N MET A 183 -7.32 5.64 -4.21
CA MET A 183 -8.24 4.49 -4.15
C MET A 183 -8.83 4.15 -5.52
N VAL A 184 -9.26 5.15 -6.26
CA VAL A 184 -9.81 4.99 -7.63
C VAL A 184 -8.75 4.37 -8.55
N GLY A 185 -7.52 4.90 -8.55
CA GLY A 185 -6.44 4.36 -9.36
C GLY A 185 -6.02 2.94 -8.95
N ASP A 186 -6.06 2.63 -7.66
CA ASP A 186 -5.72 1.29 -7.18
C ASP A 186 -6.82 0.27 -7.51
N LEU A 187 -8.10 0.65 -7.47
CA LEU A 187 -9.19 -0.20 -7.92
C LEU A 187 -9.11 -0.49 -9.43
N GLN A 188 -8.79 0.52 -10.24
CA GLN A 188 -8.54 0.30 -11.67
C GLN A 188 -7.42 -0.72 -11.90
N ARG A 189 -6.31 -0.61 -11.15
CA ARG A 189 -5.18 -1.55 -11.24
C ARG A 189 -5.59 -2.97 -10.85
N ILE A 190 -6.41 -3.15 -9.82
CA ILE A 190 -6.97 -4.47 -9.47
C ILE A 190 -7.71 -5.08 -10.65
N LYS A 191 -8.43 -4.27 -11.44
CA LYS A 191 -9.17 -4.72 -12.62
C LYS A 191 -8.28 -5.09 -13.80
N ILE A 192 -7.27 -4.24 -14.11
CA ILE A 192 -6.50 -4.37 -15.36
C ILE A 192 -5.18 -5.14 -15.21
N TYR A 193 -4.57 -5.17 -14.04
CA TYR A 193 -3.25 -5.78 -13.83
C TYR A 193 -3.21 -7.31 -13.92
N PRO A 194 -4.28 -8.07 -13.64
CA PRO A 194 -4.29 -9.50 -13.91
C PRO A 194 -4.00 -9.83 -15.38
N ALA A 195 -4.60 -9.10 -16.32
CA ALA A 195 -4.35 -9.29 -17.76
C ALA A 195 -2.91 -8.94 -18.18
N LYS A 196 -2.26 -8.03 -17.42
CA LYS A 196 -0.83 -7.68 -17.62
C LYS A 196 0.12 -8.65 -16.89
N GLY A 197 -0.40 -9.65 -16.15
CA GLY A 197 0.41 -10.62 -15.42
C GLY A 197 1.01 -10.11 -14.11
N PHE A 198 0.57 -8.96 -13.57
CA PHE A 198 1.14 -8.34 -12.37
C PHE A 198 0.47 -8.78 -11.07
N GLN A 199 -0.75 -9.30 -11.15
CA GLN A 199 -1.58 -9.66 -10.00
C GLN A 199 -2.41 -10.91 -10.30
N ILE A 200 -2.91 -11.56 -9.26
CA ILE A 200 -4.00 -12.52 -9.42
C ILE A 200 -5.32 -11.78 -9.65
N PRO A 201 -6.30 -12.38 -10.36
CA PRO A 201 -7.64 -11.81 -10.44
C PRO A 201 -8.30 -11.70 -9.07
N MET A 202 -8.97 -10.57 -8.85
CA MET A 202 -9.81 -10.34 -7.67
C MET A 202 -11.22 -10.01 -8.13
N GLU A 203 -12.22 -10.58 -7.46
CA GLU A 203 -13.61 -10.22 -7.70
C GLU A 203 -13.88 -8.78 -7.24
N ILE A 204 -14.52 -7.99 -8.09
CA ILE A 204 -14.97 -6.63 -7.77
C ILE A 204 -16.50 -6.64 -7.77
N PRO A 205 -17.17 -6.46 -6.62
CA PRO A 205 -18.62 -6.39 -6.55
C PRO A 205 -19.17 -5.26 -7.43
N GLU A 206 -20.33 -5.48 -8.06
CA GLU A 206 -20.95 -4.52 -8.96
C GLU A 206 -21.15 -3.14 -8.31
N GLY A 207 -21.58 -3.10 -7.04
CA GLY A 207 -21.78 -1.84 -6.31
C GLY A 207 -20.48 -1.07 -6.06
N VAL A 208 -19.32 -1.76 -5.95
CA VAL A 208 -18.00 -1.14 -5.84
C VAL A 208 -17.54 -0.58 -7.18
N TRP A 209 -17.79 -1.33 -8.27
CA TRP A 209 -17.48 -0.86 -9.61
C TRP A 209 -18.32 0.35 -10.01
N ALA A 210 -19.62 0.35 -9.70
CA ALA A 210 -20.49 1.49 -9.92
C ALA A 210 -20.06 2.75 -9.13
N ALA A 211 -19.55 2.56 -7.89
CA ALA A 211 -18.98 3.66 -7.11
C ALA A 211 -17.70 4.23 -7.75
N TYR A 212 -16.83 3.36 -8.27
CA TYR A 212 -15.66 3.75 -9.04
C TYR A 212 -16.03 4.61 -10.26
N GLU A 213 -17.01 4.16 -11.07
CA GLU A 213 -17.45 4.87 -12.27
C GLU A 213 -17.99 6.27 -11.93
N LYS A 214 -18.76 6.39 -10.85
CA LYS A 214 -19.23 7.70 -10.36
C LYS A 214 -18.08 8.61 -9.97
N LEU A 215 -17.13 8.12 -9.16
CA LEU A 215 -15.97 8.91 -8.72
C LEU A 215 -15.13 9.37 -9.92
N VAL A 216 -14.87 8.50 -10.90
CA VAL A 216 -14.23 8.88 -12.16
C VAL A 216 -15.03 9.94 -12.90
N GLY A 217 -16.35 9.78 -13.00
CA GLY A 217 -17.26 10.77 -13.62
C GLY A 217 -17.27 12.12 -12.90
N TRP A 218 -16.96 12.16 -11.61
CA TRP A 218 -16.83 13.39 -10.81
C TRP A 218 -15.41 13.97 -10.84
N GLY A 219 -14.48 13.38 -11.61
CA GLY A 219 -13.16 13.94 -11.87
C GLY A 219 -12.03 13.40 -11.00
N PHE A 220 -12.26 12.37 -10.16
CA PHE A 220 -11.19 11.73 -9.38
C PHE A 220 -10.32 10.82 -10.26
N THR A 221 -9.53 11.40 -11.15
CA THR A 221 -8.76 10.70 -12.19
C THR A 221 -7.25 10.82 -12.04
N GLY A 222 -6.77 11.61 -11.07
CA GLY A 222 -5.36 11.99 -10.93
C GLY A 222 -4.39 10.82 -10.62
N HIS A 223 -4.89 9.59 -10.45
CA HIS A 223 -4.07 8.39 -10.22
C HIS A 223 -4.43 7.21 -11.13
N LEU A 224 -5.21 7.43 -12.17
CA LEU A 224 -5.51 6.39 -13.13
C LEU A 224 -4.24 5.93 -13.85
N ALA A 225 -4.16 4.61 -14.15
CA ALA A 225 -3.12 4.04 -14.99
C ALA A 225 -3.43 4.35 -16.47
N GLU A 226 -2.39 4.60 -17.24
CA GLU A 226 -2.44 4.69 -18.70
C GLU A 226 -2.66 3.34 -19.37
#